data_9bf16aef9d342861e4a0521c13f7f025
#
_entry.id   9bf16aef9d342861e4a0521c13f7f025
#
_cell.length_a   1.000
_cell.length_b   1.000
_cell.length_c   1.000
_cell.angle_alpha   90.00
_cell.angle_beta   90.00
_cell.angle_gamma   90.00
#
_symmetry.space_group_name_H-M   'P 1'
#
loop_
_entity.id
_entity.type
_entity.pdbx_description
1 polymer ?
#
loop_
_entity_poly.entity_id
_entity_poly.type
_entity_poly.pdbx_seq_one_letter_code
_entity_poly.pdbx_strand_id
1 'polypeptide(L)'
;SSAASDVYKRQDNDGRTISDKNDRYRNEKVCKMLTARYRLHFAEGKEHVNFMRLRHHDRVKYFIYHALKREVPNARSWSELRLALRKYGIDTQWKLSRTTGEMQGVKFTCDQLTFSGSKIDRQFSFLNIDQELRYNALSATVSQRQTQAETIREEPRHEYQQENHSGISLGLFTSSPTDY
;
A
#
# COMPACT_ATOMS: atom_id res chain seq x y z
N SER A 1 -19.81 -11.68 -38.25
CA SER A 1 -21.04 -10.94 -38.60
C SER A 1 -21.35 -9.75 -37.68
N SER A 2 -20.65 -9.64 -36.59
CA SER A 2 -20.86 -8.57 -35.57
C SER A 2 -20.20 -7.23 -35.96
N ALA A 3 -19.08 -7.25 -36.67
CA ALA A 3 -18.31 -6.04 -36.97
C ALA A 3 -19.01 -5.08 -37.96
N ALA A 4 -19.75 -5.60 -38.92
CA ALA A 4 -20.46 -4.77 -39.94
C ALA A 4 -21.62 -3.97 -39.31
N SER A 5 -22.32 -4.54 -38.31
CA SER A 5 -23.43 -3.87 -37.64
C SER A 5 -22.99 -2.70 -36.76
N ASP A 6 -21.75 -2.73 -36.28
CA ASP A 6 -21.22 -1.70 -35.39
C ASP A 6 -20.76 -0.45 -36.12
N VAL A 7 -20.34 -0.59 -37.40
CA VAL A 7 -19.92 0.52 -38.23
C VAL A 7 -21.09 1.45 -38.57
N TYR A 8 -22.27 0.90 -38.88
CA TYR A 8 -23.48 1.69 -39.22
C TYR A 8 -24.08 2.47 -38.06
N LYS A 9 -23.83 2.05 -36.82
CA LYS A 9 -24.37 2.71 -35.62
C LYS A 9 -23.67 4.01 -35.26
N ARG A 10 -22.53 4.30 -35.88
CA ARG A 10 -21.66 5.45 -35.56
C ARG A 10 -21.49 6.40 -36.72
N GLN A 11 -22.45 6.47 -37.61
CA GLN A 11 -22.46 7.41 -38.73
C GLN A 11 -23.45 8.52 -38.43
N ASP A 12 -23.11 9.73 -38.90
CA ASP A 12 -24.05 10.84 -38.99
C ASP A 12 -25.05 10.64 -40.13
N ASN A 13 -25.99 11.57 -40.30
CA ASN A 13 -27.00 11.51 -41.36
C ASN A 13 -26.40 11.60 -42.75
N ASP A 14 -25.16 12.08 -42.88
CA ASP A 14 -24.42 12.18 -44.14
C ASP A 14 -23.54 10.94 -44.41
N GLY A 15 -23.63 9.91 -43.57
CA GLY A 15 -22.85 8.67 -43.67
C GLY A 15 -21.39 8.78 -43.20
N ARG A 16 -20.99 9.87 -42.55
CA ARG A 16 -19.64 10.05 -42.02
C ARG A 16 -19.50 9.34 -40.67
N THR A 17 -18.39 8.64 -40.46
CA THR A 17 -18.13 7.98 -39.20
C THR A 17 -17.89 8.98 -38.06
N ILE A 18 -18.72 8.90 -37.05
CA ILE A 18 -18.54 9.69 -35.83
C ILE A 18 -17.43 9.05 -34.97
N SER A 19 -16.40 9.83 -34.66
CA SER A 19 -15.29 9.35 -33.80
C SER A 19 -15.73 9.10 -32.39
N ASP A 20 -15.51 7.89 -31.90
CA ASP A 20 -15.73 7.49 -30.50
C ASP A 20 -14.49 7.70 -29.62
N LYS A 21 -13.44 8.30 -30.19
CA LYS A 21 -12.21 8.60 -29.45
C LYS A 21 -12.52 9.48 -28.24
N ASN A 22 -12.19 8.96 -27.05
CA ASN A 22 -12.43 9.62 -25.77
C ASN A 22 -13.93 9.81 -25.40
N ASP A 23 -14.87 9.07 -25.96
CA ASP A 23 -16.29 9.19 -25.65
C ASP A 23 -16.59 9.03 -24.16
N ARG A 24 -15.92 8.10 -23.49
CA ARG A 24 -16.06 7.94 -22.05
C ARG A 24 -15.73 9.23 -21.29
N TYR A 25 -14.65 9.88 -21.67
CA TYR A 25 -14.22 11.14 -21.02
C TYR A 25 -15.16 12.29 -21.35
N ARG A 26 -15.59 12.40 -22.61
CA ARG A 26 -16.56 13.41 -23.06
C ARG A 26 -17.89 13.23 -22.35
N ASN A 27 -18.39 12.00 -22.27
CA ASN A 27 -19.65 11.66 -21.59
C ASN A 27 -19.58 12.01 -20.09
N GLU A 28 -18.49 11.65 -19.40
CA GLU A 28 -18.30 12.00 -18.00
C GLU A 28 -18.34 13.52 -17.79
N LYS A 29 -17.66 14.29 -18.66
CA LYS A 29 -17.66 15.76 -18.60
C LYS A 29 -19.05 16.35 -18.81
N VAL A 30 -19.78 15.85 -19.81
CA VAL A 30 -21.16 16.29 -20.11
C VAL A 30 -22.09 15.93 -18.96
N CYS A 31 -22.02 14.71 -18.42
CA CYS A 31 -22.83 14.31 -17.27
C CYS A 31 -22.58 15.19 -16.05
N LYS A 32 -21.33 15.49 -15.71
CA LYS A 32 -20.99 16.39 -14.61
C LYS A 32 -21.53 17.80 -14.83
N MET A 33 -21.42 18.33 -16.05
CA MET A 33 -21.95 19.64 -16.43
C MET A 33 -23.49 19.70 -16.29
N LEU A 34 -24.19 18.68 -16.78
CA LEU A 34 -25.67 18.59 -16.66
C LEU A 34 -26.10 18.44 -15.21
N THR A 35 -25.41 17.61 -14.42
CA THR A 35 -25.66 17.43 -12.98
C THR A 35 -25.57 18.78 -12.25
N ALA A 36 -24.54 19.56 -12.53
CA ALA A 36 -24.38 20.89 -11.96
C ALA A 36 -25.46 21.87 -12.44
N ARG A 37 -25.74 21.91 -13.76
CA ARG A 37 -26.72 22.81 -14.37
C ARG A 37 -28.13 22.60 -13.82
N TYR A 38 -28.52 21.35 -13.62
CA TYR A 38 -29.86 21.01 -13.12
C TYR A 38 -29.89 20.83 -11.58
N ARG A 39 -28.82 21.18 -10.88
CA ARG A 39 -28.69 21.06 -9.42
C ARG A 39 -29.02 19.65 -8.91
N LEU A 40 -28.66 18.64 -9.70
CA LEU A 40 -28.83 17.25 -9.31
C LEU A 40 -27.72 16.84 -8.33
N HIS A 41 -27.99 15.78 -7.57
CA HIS A 41 -26.99 15.23 -6.65
C HIS A 41 -25.86 14.57 -7.42
N PHE A 42 -24.61 14.94 -7.09
CA PHE A 42 -23.44 14.23 -7.61
C PHE A 42 -23.33 12.89 -6.88
N ALA A 43 -23.18 11.81 -7.65
CA ALA A 43 -22.94 10.52 -7.05
C ALA A 43 -21.62 10.55 -6.27
N GLU A 44 -21.70 10.32 -4.98
CA GLU A 44 -20.54 10.09 -4.14
C GLU A 44 -19.83 8.81 -4.61
N GLY A 45 -18.49 8.82 -4.55
CA GLY A 45 -17.70 7.67 -4.99
C GLY A 45 -17.99 6.40 -4.19
N LYS A 46 -17.17 5.38 -4.38
CA LYS A 46 -17.32 4.07 -3.72
C LYS A 46 -17.25 4.13 -2.18
N GLU A 47 -16.89 5.26 -1.59
CA GLU A 47 -16.67 5.39 -0.14
C GLU A 47 -17.98 5.47 0.66
N HIS A 48 -19.04 6.00 0.05
CA HIS A 48 -20.33 6.25 0.72
C HIS A 48 -21.46 5.34 0.21
N VAL A 49 -21.14 4.08 -0.04
CA VAL A 49 -22.15 3.12 -0.51
C VAL A 49 -22.96 2.55 0.65
N ASN A 50 -24.28 2.57 0.52
CA ASN A 50 -25.17 1.93 1.50
C ASN A 50 -25.11 0.41 1.36
N PHE A 51 -24.34 -0.25 2.23
CA PHE A 51 -24.15 -1.70 2.25
C PHE A 51 -25.46 -2.50 2.35
N MET A 52 -26.48 -1.96 3.02
CA MET A 52 -27.75 -2.67 3.23
C MET A 52 -28.56 -2.84 1.94
N ARG A 53 -28.35 -1.94 0.97
CA ARG A 53 -29.02 -1.99 -0.34
C ARG A 53 -28.28 -2.80 -1.40
N LEU A 54 -27.04 -3.22 -1.11
CA LEU A 54 -26.27 -4.01 -2.04
C LEU A 54 -26.76 -5.46 -2.10
N ARG A 55 -26.72 -6.03 -3.31
CA ARG A 55 -26.85 -7.48 -3.49
C ARG A 55 -25.68 -8.19 -2.80
N HIS A 56 -25.89 -9.45 -2.40
CA HIS A 56 -24.88 -10.23 -1.69
C HIS A 56 -23.49 -10.20 -2.38
N HIS A 57 -23.46 -10.45 -3.68
CA HIS A 57 -22.22 -10.41 -4.47
C HIS A 57 -21.49 -9.06 -4.39
N ASP A 58 -22.20 -7.95 -4.53
CA ASP A 58 -21.62 -6.61 -4.46
C ASP A 58 -21.22 -6.26 -3.02
N ARG A 59 -21.98 -6.71 -2.04
CA ARG A 59 -21.66 -6.53 -0.62
C ARG A 59 -20.33 -7.19 -0.27
N VAL A 60 -20.11 -8.45 -0.68
CA VAL A 60 -18.83 -9.15 -0.47
C VAL A 60 -17.69 -8.46 -1.20
N LYS A 61 -17.91 -8.01 -2.43
CA LYS A 61 -16.92 -7.25 -3.18
C LYS A 61 -16.51 -5.95 -2.47
N TYR A 62 -17.48 -5.19 -1.95
CA TYR A 62 -17.22 -3.97 -1.17
C TYR A 62 -16.53 -4.27 0.16
N PHE A 63 -16.90 -5.35 0.82
CA PHE A 63 -16.23 -5.79 2.04
C PHE A 63 -14.73 -6.05 1.79
N ILE A 64 -14.41 -6.79 0.72
CA ILE A 64 -13.01 -7.03 0.32
C ILE A 64 -12.32 -5.71 -0.04
N TYR A 65 -13.00 -4.79 -0.75
CA TYR A 65 -12.47 -3.48 -1.09
C TYR A 65 -12.04 -2.69 0.15
N HIS A 66 -12.89 -2.60 1.17
CA HIS A 66 -12.58 -1.89 2.40
C HIS A 66 -11.48 -2.55 3.22
N ALA A 67 -11.46 -3.88 3.28
CA ALA A 67 -10.38 -4.61 3.93
C ALA A 67 -9.03 -4.34 3.24
N LEU A 68 -8.97 -4.40 1.92
CA LEU A 68 -7.76 -4.09 1.15
C LEU A 68 -7.33 -2.64 1.33
N LYS A 69 -8.26 -1.68 1.25
CA LYS A 69 -7.97 -0.25 1.44
C LYS A 69 -7.34 0.04 2.81
N ARG A 70 -7.73 -0.72 3.83
CA ARG A 70 -7.22 -0.59 5.19
C ARG A 70 -5.86 -1.28 5.39
N GLU A 71 -5.70 -2.49 4.86
CA GLU A 71 -4.54 -3.33 5.19
C GLU A 71 -3.35 -3.15 4.24
N VAL A 72 -3.57 -2.79 2.96
CA VAL A 72 -2.48 -2.61 1.98
C VAL A 72 -1.48 -1.51 2.41
N PRO A 73 -1.91 -0.33 2.89
CA PRO A 73 -0.96 0.70 3.33
C PRO A 73 -0.13 0.30 4.57
N ASN A 74 -0.64 -0.63 5.38
CA ASN A 74 0.00 -1.04 6.63
C ASN A 74 0.92 -2.26 6.46
N ALA A 75 0.76 -3.03 5.39
CA ALA A 75 1.53 -4.22 5.13
C ALA A 75 2.85 -3.88 4.42
N ARG A 76 3.91 -4.62 4.73
CA ARG A 76 5.25 -4.49 4.13
C ARG A 76 5.59 -5.66 3.22
N SER A 77 4.84 -6.74 3.32
CA SER A 77 5.04 -7.96 2.54
C SER A 77 3.71 -8.63 2.21
N TRP A 78 3.72 -9.46 1.18
CA TRP A 78 2.56 -10.28 0.83
C TRP A 78 2.16 -11.24 1.96
N SER A 79 3.11 -11.71 2.76
CA SER A 79 2.85 -12.59 3.91
C SER A 79 2.07 -11.86 4.98
N GLU A 80 2.47 -10.63 5.32
CA GLU A 80 1.76 -9.77 6.27
C GLU A 80 0.36 -9.43 5.79
N LEU A 81 0.22 -9.00 4.53
CA LEU A 81 -1.07 -8.69 3.93
C LEU A 81 -2.01 -9.91 3.96
N ARG A 82 -1.50 -11.09 3.63
CA ARG A 82 -2.28 -12.33 3.68
C ARG A 82 -2.75 -12.67 5.09
N LEU A 83 -1.89 -12.50 6.09
CA LEU A 83 -2.25 -12.72 7.49
C LEU A 83 -3.29 -11.71 7.98
N ALA A 84 -3.15 -10.44 7.60
CA ALA A 84 -4.11 -9.40 7.92
C ALA A 84 -5.48 -9.68 7.28
N LEU A 85 -5.53 -10.07 6.01
CA LEU A 85 -6.77 -10.39 5.31
C LEU A 85 -7.46 -11.65 5.85
N ARG A 86 -6.71 -12.64 6.33
CA ARG A 86 -7.27 -13.82 6.98
C ARG A 86 -8.09 -13.50 8.23
N LYS A 87 -7.76 -12.46 8.96
CA LYS A 87 -8.54 -11.98 10.13
C LYS A 87 -9.97 -11.60 9.74
N TYR A 88 -10.17 -11.19 8.48
CA TYR A 88 -11.48 -10.85 7.91
C TYR A 88 -12.13 -12.02 7.15
N GLY A 89 -11.57 -13.22 7.22
CA GLY A 89 -12.06 -14.37 6.44
C GLY A 89 -11.81 -14.25 4.94
N ILE A 90 -10.86 -13.42 4.52
CA ILE A 90 -10.49 -13.24 3.12
C ILE A 90 -9.26 -14.10 2.82
N ASP A 91 -9.42 -15.07 1.92
CA ASP A 91 -8.31 -15.88 1.42
C ASP A 91 -7.72 -15.30 0.14
N THR A 92 -6.40 -15.43 0.00
CA THR A 92 -5.64 -14.87 -1.11
C THR A 92 -5.06 -15.98 -1.97
N GLN A 93 -5.35 -15.97 -3.26
CA GLN A 93 -4.89 -16.94 -4.23
C GLN A 93 -4.12 -16.24 -5.36
N TRP A 94 -3.02 -16.86 -5.78
CA TRP A 94 -2.20 -16.35 -6.87
C TRP A 94 -2.68 -16.87 -8.21
N LYS A 95 -2.68 -16.01 -9.22
CA LYS A 95 -2.88 -16.42 -10.59
C LYS A 95 -1.51 -16.48 -11.28
N LEU A 96 -1.04 -17.68 -11.57
CA LEU A 96 0.19 -17.91 -12.31
C LEU A 96 -0.09 -18.04 -13.81
N SER A 97 0.86 -17.61 -14.63
CA SER A 97 0.88 -17.89 -16.07
C SER A 97 1.11 -19.37 -16.31
N ARG A 98 0.32 -19.96 -17.19
CA ARG A 98 0.50 -21.37 -17.58
C ARG A 98 1.77 -21.59 -18.41
N THR A 99 2.23 -20.54 -19.12
CA THR A 99 3.34 -20.62 -20.06
C THR A 99 4.67 -20.26 -19.40
N THR A 100 4.71 -19.19 -18.59
CA THR A 100 5.95 -18.67 -18.01
C THR A 100 6.10 -18.97 -16.52
N GLY A 101 5.05 -19.45 -15.84
CA GLY A 101 5.05 -19.63 -14.38
C GLY A 101 5.05 -18.34 -13.57
N GLU A 102 5.09 -17.17 -14.23
CA GLU A 102 5.13 -15.89 -13.57
C GLU A 102 3.78 -15.52 -12.92
N MET A 103 3.84 -14.72 -11.88
CA MET A 103 2.64 -14.19 -11.23
C MET A 103 1.95 -13.16 -12.12
N GLN A 104 0.77 -13.51 -12.61
CA GLN A 104 -0.06 -12.63 -13.45
C GLN A 104 -1.10 -11.84 -12.67
N GLY A 105 -1.43 -12.25 -11.45
CA GLY A 105 -2.47 -11.59 -10.71
C GLY A 105 -2.74 -12.19 -9.35
N VAL A 106 -3.64 -11.54 -8.63
CA VAL A 106 -4.11 -11.97 -7.32
C VAL A 106 -5.63 -12.06 -7.33
N LYS A 107 -6.15 -13.07 -6.65
CA LYS A 107 -7.59 -13.27 -6.41
C LYS A 107 -7.83 -13.27 -4.90
N PHE A 108 -8.95 -12.71 -4.52
CA PHE A 108 -9.42 -12.67 -3.14
C PHE A 108 -10.74 -13.42 -3.05
N THR A 109 -10.81 -14.37 -2.12
CA THR A 109 -11.99 -15.20 -1.90
C THR A 109 -12.56 -14.89 -0.53
N CYS A 110 -13.84 -14.58 -0.47
CA CYS A 110 -14.58 -14.37 0.76
C CYS A 110 -16.00 -14.87 0.55
N ASP A 111 -16.56 -15.57 1.55
CA ASP A 111 -17.93 -16.09 1.52
C ASP A 111 -18.23 -16.86 0.21
N GLN A 112 -17.34 -17.78 -0.17
CA GLN A 112 -17.40 -18.60 -1.39
C GLN A 112 -17.34 -17.82 -2.73
N LEU A 113 -17.23 -16.50 -2.68
CA LEU A 113 -17.11 -15.65 -3.85
C LEU A 113 -15.65 -15.24 -4.08
N THR A 114 -15.19 -15.40 -5.32
CA THR A 114 -13.82 -15.09 -5.70
C THR A 114 -13.77 -13.94 -6.69
N PHE A 115 -13.00 -12.92 -6.36
CA PHE A 115 -12.78 -11.74 -7.19
C PHE A 115 -11.31 -11.58 -7.52
N SER A 116 -10.97 -11.22 -8.77
CA SER A 116 -9.62 -10.75 -9.06
C SER A 116 -9.42 -9.34 -8.54
N GLY A 117 -8.24 -9.02 -8.04
CA GLY A 117 -7.91 -7.71 -7.48
C GLY A 117 -8.30 -6.55 -8.40
N SER A 118 -7.98 -6.65 -9.69
CA SER A 118 -8.32 -5.64 -10.70
C SER A 118 -9.83 -5.48 -10.96
N LYS A 119 -10.65 -6.52 -10.66
CA LYS A 119 -12.12 -6.41 -10.74
C LYS A 119 -12.73 -5.75 -9.51
N ILE A 120 -12.07 -5.83 -8.36
CA ILE A 120 -12.47 -5.12 -7.16
C ILE A 120 -12.21 -3.64 -7.36
N ASP A 121 -10.95 -3.30 -7.61
CA ASP A 121 -10.52 -1.97 -8.03
C ASP A 121 -9.17 -2.07 -8.78
N ARG A 122 -8.90 -1.10 -9.66
CA ARG A 122 -7.65 -1.04 -10.42
C ARG A 122 -6.43 -0.89 -9.50
N GLN A 123 -6.55 -0.16 -8.42
CA GLN A 123 -5.49 0.00 -7.41
C GLN A 123 -5.10 -1.31 -6.74
N PHE A 124 -5.99 -2.30 -6.68
CA PHE A 124 -5.73 -3.63 -6.10
C PHE A 124 -5.31 -4.67 -7.14
N SER A 125 -4.81 -4.23 -8.29
CA SER A 125 -4.08 -5.13 -9.20
C SER A 125 -2.82 -5.67 -8.53
N PHE A 126 -2.35 -6.85 -8.94
CA PHE A 126 -1.13 -7.45 -8.38
C PHE A 126 0.06 -6.48 -8.41
N LEU A 127 0.30 -5.84 -9.56
CA LEU A 127 1.42 -4.91 -9.74
C LEU A 127 1.33 -3.70 -8.79
N ASN A 128 0.15 -3.12 -8.64
CA ASN A 128 -0.02 -1.93 -7.79
C ASN A 128 0.14 -2.29 -6.30
N ILE A 129 -0.41 -3.43 -5.87
CA ILE A 129 -0.21 -3.89 -4.49
C ILE A 129 1.27 -4.20 -4.25
N ASP A 130 1.94 -4.91 -5.17
CA ASP A 130 3.35 -5.25 -5.04
C ASP A 130 4.23 -3.99 -4.93
N GLN A 131 3.94 -2.98 -5.73
CA GLN A 131 4.63 -1.69 -5.67
C GLN A 131 4.41 -0.98 -4.32
N GLU A 132 3.18 -0.98 -3.81
CA GLU A 132 2.84 -0.38 -2.53
C GLU A 132 3.54 -1.09 -1.36
N LEU A 133 3.53 -2.43 -1.36
CA LEU A 133 4.21 -3.22 -0.33
C LEU A 133 5.73 -2.98 -0.32
N ARG A 134 6.36 -2.87 -1.50
CA ARG A 134 7.78 -2.52 -1.62
C ARG A 134 8.06 -1.13 -1.08
N TYR A 135 7.22 -0.16 -1.42
CA TYR A 135 7.34 1.21 -0.89
C TYR A 135 7.24 1.23 0.63
N ASN A 136 6.26 0.54 1.21
CA ASN A 136 6.07 0.45 2.65
C ASN A 136 7.27 -0.22 3.35
N ALA A 137 7.84 -1.27 2.75
CA ALA A 137 9.03 -1.94 3.28
C ALA A 137 10.26 -1.00 3.31
N LEU A 138 10.49 -0.26 2.22
CA LEU A 138 11.59 0.71 2.13
C LEU A 138 11.41 1.87 3.13
N SER A 139 10.21 2.44 3.22
CA SER A 139 9.89 3.52 4.16
C SER A 139 10.12 3.12 5.62
N ALA A 140 9.74 1.89 5.98
CA ALA A 140 9.97 1.36 7.31
C ALA A 140 11.47 1.21 7.63
N THR A 141 12.28 0.78 6.65
CA THR A 141 13.72 0.63 6.82
C THR A 141 14.41 2.00 7.02
N VAL A 142 13.97 3.03 6.30
CA VAL A 142 14.49 4.39 6.46
C VAL A 142 14.15 4.94 7.85
N SER A 143 12.90 4.79 8.30
CA SER A 143 12.48 5.24 9.63
C SER A 143 13.25 4.54 10.74
N GLN A 144 13.49 3.24 10.65
CA GLN A 144 14.27 2.49 11.62
C GLN A 144 15.73 2.97 11.70
N ARG A 145 16.35 3.27 10.56
CA ARG A 145 17.72 3.81 10.52
C ARG A 145 17.82 5.20 11.15
N GLN A 146 16.80 6.05 10.95
CA GLN A 146 16.76 7.38 11.56
C GLN A 146 16.64 7.27 13.08
N THR A 147 15.77 6.43 13.59
CA THR A 147 15.61 6.20 15.04
C THR A 147 16.88 5.65 15.68
N GLN A 148 17.56 4.69 15.04
CA GLN A 148 18.83 4.16 15.53
C GLN A 148 19.95 5.22 15.54
N ALA A 149 20.02 6.06 14.51
CA ALA A 149 21.01 7.14 14.46
C ALA A 149 20.77 8.21 15.55
N GLU A 150 19.51 8.45 15.91
CA GLU A 150 19.12 9.38 16.96
C GLU A 150 19.44 8.82 18.37
N THR A 151 19.17 7.54 18.58
CA THR A 151 19.52 6.84 19.83
C THR A 151 21.03 6.82 20.09
N ILE A 152 21.86 6.61 19.05
CA ILE A 152 23.32 6.64 19.17
C ILE A 152 23.84 8.04 19.50
N ARG A 153 23.13 9.10 19.09
CA ARG A 153 23.50 10.49 19.42
C ARG A 153 23.15 10.89 20.87
N GLU A 154 22.19 10.22 21.47
CA GLU A 154 21.70 10.49 22.83
C GLU A 154 22.43 9.67 23.89
N GLU A 155 23.32 8.73 23.56
CA GLU A 155 24.14 8.06 24.56
C GLU A 155 25.06 9.10 25.23
N PRO A 156 24.97 9.34 26.54
CA PRO A 156 25.83 10.29 27.23
C PRO A 156 27.26 9.79 27.08
N ARG A 157 28.12 10.63 26.53
CA ARG A 157 29.57 10.40 26.57
C ARG A 157 29.95 10.26 28.03
N HIS A 158 30.29 9.06 28.46
CA HIS A 158 30.95 8.86 29.73
C HIS A 158 32.24 9.68 29.67
N GLU A 159 32.21 10.80 30.36
CA GLU A 159 33.36 11.62 30.67
C GLU A 159 34.31 10.75 31.49
N TYR A 160 35.42 10.30 30.84
CA TYR A 160 36.53 9.71 31.52
C TYR A 160 37.15 10.82 32.37
N GLN A 161 36.78 10.95 33.61
CA GLN A 161 37.53 11.73 34.59
C GLN A 161 38.87 11.03 34.75
N GLN A 162 39.91 11.63 34.16
CA GLN A 162 41.27 11.35 34.49
C GLN A 162 41.53 11.85 35.88
N GLU A 163 41.50 10.95 36.85
CA GLU A 163 42.12 11.21 38.17
C GLU A 163 43.62 11.33 38.00
N ASN A 164 44.07 12.56 37.84
CA ASN A 164 45.48 12.93 37.99
C ASN A 164 45.82 12.86 39.47
N HIS A 165 46.21 11.72 39.94
CA HIS A 165 46.98 11.61 41.20
C HIS A 165 48.43 11.98 40.93
N SER A 166 48.76 13.29 40.93
CA SER A 166 50.08 13.82 41.20
C SER A 166 50.24 13.90 42.72
N GLY A 167 50.78 12.86 43.32
CA GLY A 167 51.20 12.82 44.68
C GLY A 167 52.65 12.35 44.76
N ILE A 168 53.58 13.26 44.44
CA ILE A 168 55.02 13.09 44.77
C ILE A 168 55.16 13.37 46.25
N SER A 169 55.36 12.35 47.05
CA SER A 169 55.86 12.50 48.43
C SER A 169 57.27 11.99 48.48
N LEU A 170 58.20 12.96 48.58
CA LEU A 170 59.58 12.75 48.98
C LEU A 170 59.59 12.50 50.50
N GLY A 171 60.05 11.35 50.94
CA GLY A 171 60.31 11.02 52.36
C GLY A 171 61.56 10.19 52.44
N LEU A 172 62.63 10.86 52.55
CA LEU A 172 63.77 10.74 53.44
C LEU A 172 64.22 9.36 53.91
N PHE A 173 65.35 9.08 53.44
CA PHE A 173 66.43 8.21 53.80
C PHE A 173 66.78 8.31 55.29
N THR A 174 66.80 7.23 56.04
CA THR A 174 67.67 7.03 57.22
C THR A 174 68.19 5.61 57.21
N SER A 175 69.47 5.57 57.12
CA SER A 175 70.33 4.40 57.24
C SER A 175 70.52 3.93 58.68
N SER A 176 70.79 2.67 58.74
CA SER A 176 71.83 2.03 59.62
C SER A 176 71.37 1.27 60.84
N PRO A 177 72.22 0.46 61.41
CA PRO A 177 72.84 -0.75 60.85
C PRO A 177 72.81 -1.90 61.92
N THR A 178 73.36 -3.05 61.45
CA THR A 178 74.06 -4.11 62.31
C THR A 178 73.26 -4.79 63.40
N ASP A 179 73.25 -6.03 63.51
CA ASP A 179 74.16 -7.02 64.02
C ASP A 179 73.44 -8.39 64.27
N TYR A 180 74.26 -9.41 64.04
CA TYR A 180 74.21 -10.83 64.37
C TYR A 180 73.36 -11.71 63.48
#